data_f738f1f9c8ee930fd9ed2d0a5881b35b
#
_entry.id   f738f1f9c8ee930fd9ed2d0a5881b35b
#
_cell.length_a   1.000
_cell.length_b   1.000
_cell.length_c   1.000
_cell.angle_alpha   90.00
_cell.angle_beta   90.00
_cell.angle_gamma   90.00
#
_symmetry.space_group_name_H-M   'P 1'
#
loop_
_entity.id
_entity.type
_entity.pdbx_description
1 polymer ?
#
loop_
_entity_poly.entity_id
_entity_poly.type
_entity_poly.pdbx_seq_one_letter_code
_entity_poly.pdbx_strand_id
1 'polypeptide(L)'
;MHRHIIIYIATLFLTATDASAQIAGISCCDWMMLKRQKLGQLQLVKDINGDGVEMDMGPLGRRVMFDNRFRGNEAEAEKFIRTADSLGVKVSSIAMSGFFAQSLISRRYDEYTLPDGTKTCHEHTAAERAENYRLLFADLFATMKTFNAKTAFLPLGGSGREWQSGVGPAYDTICTRLHDIGEEAARHGVVVGIRTAMPAEFSLKMLDDINSDGIKIYYNFQDACDRFKAGEAHGAKSATQLICKELQTLGTRRICQIHVSNTDSVTLRHDPYIDMPAIRKTLKKIKYKGWLTVERSRNAKDVRNVRGNFGDNVAYLKEVFKLPDNGCSRHKGGEKAKKNE
;
A
#
# COMPACT_ATOMS: atom_id res chain seq x y z
N MET A 1 2.57 -69.87 -31.53
CA MET A 1 2.42 -68.44 -31.85
C MET A 1 2.34 -67.64 -30.56
N HIS A 2 3.50 -67.09 -30.10
CA HIS A 2 3.57 -66.27 -28.89
C HIS A 2 3.56 -64.81 -29.29
N ARG A 3 2.53 -64.08 -28.90
CA ARG A 3 2.40 -62.62 -29.09
C ARG A 3 3.10 -61.92 -27.89
N HIS A 4 4.21 -61.25 -28.12
CA HIS A 4 4.83 -60.35 -27.16
C HIS A 4 4.07 -59.04 -27.17
N ILE A 5 3.47 -58.71 -26.01
CA ILE A 5 2.88 -57.39 -25.75
C ILE A 5 4.02 -56.52 -25.19
N ILE A 6 4.42 -55.52 -25.98
CA ILE A 6 5.36 -54.48 -25.52
C ILE A 6 4.53 -53.36 -24.86
N ILE A 7 4.69 -53.23 -23.52
CA ILE A 7 4.10 -52.17 -22.77
C ILE A 7 5.07 -50.98 -22.79
N TYR A 8 4.70 -49.90 -23.50
CA TYR A 8 5.41 -48.61 -23.42
C TYR A 8 4.99 -47.90 -22.15
N ILE A 9 5.88 -47.84 -21.14
CA ILE A 9 5.73 -46.99 -19.98
C ILE A 9 6.20 -45.60 -20.40
N ALA A 10 5.26 -44.69 -20.72
CA ALA A 10 5.55 -43.29 -20.91
C ALA A 10 5.75 -42.64 -19.53
N THR A 11 7.02 -42.45 -19.17
CA THR A 11 7.40 -41.68 -17.97
C THR A 11 7.09 -40.20 -18.22
N LEU A 12 5.93 -39.73 -17.77
CA LEU A 12 5.64 -38.30 -17.69
C LEU A 12 6.56 -37.67 -16.63
N PHE A 13 7.63 -37.03 -17.06
CA PHE A 13 8.34 -36.07 -16.24
C PHE A 13 7.41 -34.86 -16.05
N LEU A 14 6.63 -34.90 -14.99
CA LEU A 14 6.07 -33.68 -14.42
C LEU A 14 7.26 -32.83 -13.92
N THR A 15 7.71 -31.91 -14.74
CA THR A 15 8.51 -30.79 -14.25
C THR A 15 7.58 -30.03 -13.29
N ALA A 16 7.73 -30.31 -11.99
CA ALA A 16 7.20 -29.46 -10.96
C ALA A 16 7.86 -28.09 -11.17
N THR A 17 7.23 -27.24 -11.96
CA THR A 17 7.56 -25.83 -11.95
C THR A 17 7.36 -25.40 -10.50
N ASP A 18 8.46 -25.07 -9.84
CA ASP A 18 8.47 -24.45 -8.52
C ASP A 18 7.47 -23.30 -8.58
N ALA A 19 6.26 -23.54 -8.09
CA ALA A 19 5.27 -22.51 -7.88
C ALA A 19 5.77 -21.64 -6.73
N SER A 20 6.93 -20.99 -6.98
CA SER A 20 7.54 -20.09 -6.04
C SER A 20 6.50 -19.03 -5.71
N ALA A 21 6.27 -18.76 -4.44
CA ALA A 21 5.37 -17.71 -3.97
C ALA A 21 5.72 -16.40 -4.69
N GLN A 22 4.99 -16.14 -5.77
CA GLN A 22 5.15 -14.93 -6.57
C GLN A 22 4.23 -13.88 -5.99
N ILE A 23 4.73 -12.68 -5.75
CA ILE A 23 3.90 -11.54 -5.34
C ILE A 23 2.86 -11.22 -6.42
N ALA A 24 1.75 -10.57 -6.02
CA ALA A 24 0.65 -10.24 -6.93
C ALA A 24 1.08 -9.26 -8.05
N GLY A 25 2.01 -8.35 -7.75
CA GLY A 25 2.54 -7.36 -8.68
C GLY A 25 3.13 -6.15 -7.96
N ILE A 26 3.56 -5.17 -8.76
CA ILE A 26 4.04 -3.88 -8.29
C ILE A 26 2.99 -2.81 -8.58
N SER A 27 2.49 -2.15 -7.53
CA SER A 27 1.56 -1.02 -7.64
C SER A 27 2.21 0.29 -7.21
N CYS A 28 1.54 1.41 -7.46
CA CYS A 28 2.01 2.74 -7.11
C CYS A 28 0.90 3.57 -6.47
N CYS A 29 1.25 4.40 -5.48
CA CYS A 29 0.31 5.30 -4.83
C CYS A 29 -0.03 6.51 -5.70
N ASP A 30 -1.31 6.74 -5.99
CA ASP A 30 -1.75 7.79 -6.88
C ASP A 30 -1.49 9.21 -6.35
N TRP A 31 -1.59 9.41 -5.02
CA TRP A 31 -1.35 10.70 -4.39
C TRP A 31 0.14 11.10 -4.42
N MET A 32 1.05 10.14 -4.34
CA MET A 32 2.48 10.40 -4.44
C MET A 32 2.94 10.61 -5.89
N MET A 33 2.20 10.04 -6.84
CA MET A 33 2.38 10.32 -8.27
C MET A 33 1.74 11.64 -8.73
N LEU A 34 1.15 12.42 -7.82
CA LEU A 34 0.42 13.67 -8.10
C LEU A 34 -0.76 13.48 -9.09
N LYS A 35 -1.36 12.31 -9.07
CA LYS A 35 -2.45 11.89 -9.98
C LYS A 35 -3.68 11.38 -9.24
N ARG A 36 -3.87 11.81 -7.98
CA ARG A 36 -4.94 11.34 -7.11
C ARG A 36 -6.29 11.29 -7.82
N GLN A 37 -6.87 10.09 -7.89
CA GLN A 37 -8.15 9.77 -8.54
C GLN A 37 -8.32 10.33 -9.98
N LYS A 38 -7.23 10.48 -10.73
CA LYS A 38 -7.26 10.95 -12.12
C LYS A 38 -6.97 9.79 -13.07
N LEU A 39 -7.64 9.74 -14.20
CA LEU A 39 -7.38 8.72 -15.24
C LEU A 39 -5.90 8.64 -15.63
N GLY A 40 -5.22 9.78 -15.65
CA GLY A 40 -3.79 9.83 -15.98
C GLY A 40 -2.87 9.05 -15.03
N GLN A 41 -3.34 8.61 -13.86
CA GLN A 41 -2.59 7.70 -13.01
C GLN A 41 -2.43 6.31 -13.66
N LEU A 42 -3.50 5.82 -14.28
CA LEU A 42 -3.51 4.51 -14.95
C LEU A 42 -2.52 4.49 -16.11
N GLN A 43 -2.54 5.54 -16.95
CA GLN A 43 -1.58 5.68 -18.04
C GLN A 43 -0.15 5.79 -17.52
N LEU A 44 0.09 6.58 -16.46
CA LEU A 44 1.42 6.70 -15.86
C LEU A 44 1.93 5.37 -15.33
N VAL A 45 1.08 4.60 -14.61
CA VAL A 45 1.44 3.26 -14.13
C VAL A 45 1.78 2.32 -15.28
N LYS A 46 0.98 2.32 -16.35
CA LYS A 46 1.26 1.56 -17.57
C LYS A 46 2.60 1.95 -18.20
N ASP A 47 2.85 3.25 -18.34
CA ASP A 47 4.05 3.80 -18.98
C ASP A 47 5.35 3.46 -18.23
N ILE A 48 5.27 3.31 -16.91
CA ILE A 48 6.40 2.91 -16.06
C ILE A 48 6.46 1.40 -15.80
N ASN A 49 5.65 0.61 -16.52
CA ASN A 49 5.59 -0.85 -16.41
C ASN A 49 5.07 -1.36 -15.04
N GLY A 50 4.26 -0.57 -14.32
CA GLY A 50 3.57 -0.99 -13.11
C GLY A 50 2.39 -1.92 -13.41
N ASP A 51 1.98 -2.71 -12.43
CA ASP A 51 0.89 -3.68 -12.56
C ASP A 51 -0.42 -3.15 -11.96
N GLY A 52 -0.34 -2.18 -11.06
CA GLY A 52 -1.49 -1.67 -10.35
C GLY A 52 -1.31 -0.28 -9.76
N VAL A 53 -2.40 0.25 -9.24
CA VAL A 53 -2.48 1.51 -8.54
C VAL A 53 -3.12 1.31 -7.17
N GLU A 54 -2.58 1.96 -6.16
CA GLU A 54 -3.26 2.23 -4.91
C GLU A 54 -3.92 3.59 -5.03
N MET A 55 -5.25 3.61 -4.93
CA MET A 55 -6.05 4.81 -5.17
C MET A 55 -6.49 5.42 -3.85
N ASP A 56 -6.14 6.69 -3.62
CA ASP A 56 -6.52 7.40 -2.42
C ASP A 56 -7.91 8.04 -2.54
N MET A 57 -8.82 7.65 -1.66
CA MET A 57 -10.16 8.25 -1.59
C MET A 57 -10.28 9.44 -0.62
N GLY A 58 -9.20 9.78 0.08
CA GLY A 58 -9.21 10.84 1.09
C GLY A 58 -9.56 10.32 2.49
N PRO A 59 -10.03 11.20 3.38
CA PRO A 59 -10.11 12.64 3.26
C PRO A 59 -8.74 13.31 3.29
N LEU A 60 -8.56 14.47 2.64
CA LEU A 60 -7.29 15.19 2.63
C LEU A 60 -7.16 16.14 3.81
N GLY A 61 -6.12 15.95 4.63
CA GLY A 61 -5.78 16.82 5.74
C GLY A 61 -6.91 16.97 6.74
N ARG A 62 -7.28 18.21 7.07
CA ARG A 62 -8.37 18.56 7.99
C ARG A 62 -9.70 18.86 7.31
N ARG A 63 -9.80 18.61 6.00
CA ARG A 63 -11.02 18.89 5.23
C ARG A 63 -12.14 17.94 5.58
N VAL A 64 -13.38 18.38 5.30
CA VAL A 64 -14.58 17.57 5.37
C VAL A 64 -14.44 16.30 4.54
N MET A 65 -14.99 15.26 5.03
CA MET A 65 -14.76 13.86 4.79
C MET A 65 -14.89 13.33 3.39
N PHE A 66 -15.43 13.93 2.44
CA PHE A 66 -15.76 13.23 1.21
C PHE A 66 -15.08 13.85 -0.01
N ASP A 67 -13.78 13.62 -0.11
CA ASP A 67 -13.00 13.99 -1.28
C ASP A 67 -12.88 12.81 -2.28
N ASN A 68 -13.83 11.89 -2.23
CA ASN A 68 -13.95 10.77 -3.14
C ASN A 68 -14.80 11.17 -4.36
N ARG A 69 -14.17 11.40 -5.49
CA ARG A 69 -14.81 11.82 -6.74
C ARG A 69 -15.70 10.76 -7.38
N PHE A 70 -15.59 9.51 -6.96
CA PHE A 70 -16.41 8.41 -7.48
C PHE A 70 -17.72 8.25 -6.72
N ARG A 71 -17.83 8.88 -5.54
CA ARG A 71 -19.02 8.79 -4.72
C ARG A 71 -20.21 9.41 -5.42
N GLY A 72 -21.25 8.59 -5.67
CA GLY A 72 -22.43 9.04 -6.39
C GLY A 72 -22.19 9.41 -7.86
N ASN A 73 -21.05 9.01 -8.42
CA ASN A 73 -20.67 9.29 -9.81
C ASN A 73 -20.29 8.00 -10.55
N GLU A 74 -21.31 7.20 -10.81
CA GLU A 74 -21.15 5.88 -11.46
C GLU A 74 -20.49 5.99 -12.84
N ALA A 75 -20.85 7.01 -13.62
CA ALA A 75 -20.28 7.21 -14.95
C ALA A 75 -18.75 7.44 -14.91
N GLU A 76 -18.26 8.20 -13.93
CA GLU A 76 -16.81 8.41 -13.77
C GLU A 76 -16.11 7.13 -13.27
N ALA A 77 -16.74 6.40 -12.34
CA ALA A 77 -16.22 5.12 -11.87
C ALA A 77 -16.14 4.11 -13.01
N GLU A 78 -17.16 3.98 -13.83
CA GLU A 78 -17.20 3.09 -14.98
C GLU A 78 -16.14 3.46 -16.03
N LYS A 79 -15.97 4.76 -16.31
CA LYS A 79 -14.91 5.24 -17.20
C LYS A 79 -13.52 4.87 -16.68
N PHE A 80 -13.32 5.00 -15.35
CA PHE A 80 -12.06 4.62 -14.71
C PHE A 80 -11.81 3.12 -14.85
N ILE A 81 -12.80 2.28 -14.57
CA ILE A 81 -12.72 0.82 -14.69
C ILE A 81 -12.37 0.41 -16.11
N ARG A 82 -13.12 0.89 -17.11
CA ARG A 82 -12.84 0.60 -18.53
C ARG A 82 -11.42 1.00 -18.94
N THR A 83 -10.94 2.14 -18.45
CA THR A 83 -9.58 2.58 -18.75
C THR A 83 -8.56 1.66 -18.07
N ALA A 84 -8.77 1.28 -16.81
CA ALA A 84 -7.92 0.35 -16.09
C ALA A 84 -7.82 -1.01 -16.81
N ASP A 85 -8.95 -1.56 -17.21
CA ASP A 85 -9.04 -2.84 -17.94
C ASP A 85 -8.32 -2.75 -19.30
N SER A 86 -8.54 -1.68 -20.06
CA SER A 86 -7.89 -1.49 -21.36
C SER A 86 -6.37 -1.38 -21.28
N LEU A 87 -5.85 -0.85 -20.17
CA LEU A 87 -4.41 -0.72 -19.91
C LEU A 87 -3.82 -1.94 -19.20
N GLY A 88 -4.66 -2.86 -18.71
CA GLY A 88 -4.24 -3.98 -17.86
C GLY A 88 -3.69 -3.56 -16.50
N VAL A 89 -4.14 -2.40 -15.97
CA VAL A 89 -3.74 -1.87 -14.68
C VAL A 89 -4.82 -2.17 -13.65
N LYS A 90 -4.46 -2.79 -12.52
CA LYS A 90 -5.41 -3.17 -11.46
C LYS A 90 -5.47 -2.10 -10.36
N VAL A 91 -6.61 -1.98 -9.69
CA VAL A 91 -6.68 -1.27 -8.41
C VAL A 91 -6.25 -2.26 -7.33
N SER A 92 -5.04 -2.08 -6.77
CA SER A 92 -4.45 -3.01 -5.78
C SER A 92 -5.02 -2.81 -4.39
N SER A 93 -5.38 -1.58 -4.05
CA SER A 93 -5.92 -1.16 -2.76
C SER A 93 -6.57 0.21 -2.83
N ILE A 94 -7.40 0.51 -1.84
CA ILE A 94 -7.96 1.85 -1.64
C ILE A 94 -7.30 2.45 -0.40
N ALA A 95 -6.77 3.67 -0.52
CA ALA A 95 -6.09 4.35 0.57
C ALA A 95 -6.98 5.41 1.23
N MET A 96 -6.81 5.55 2.53
CA MET A 96 -7.41 6.60 3.36
C MET A 96 -6.28 7.51 3.88
N SER A 97 -5.51 8.12 2.97
CA SER A 97 -4.29 8.88 3.31
C SER A 97 -4.54 10.08 4.23
N GLY A 98 -5.76 10.58 4.29
CA GLY A 98 -6.15 11.63 5.23
C GLY A 98 -5.88 11.29 6.69
N PHE A 99 -5.87 10.01 7.04
CA PHE A 99 -5.56 9.55 8.38
C PHE A 99 -4.07 9.65 8.77
N PHE A 100 -3.19 10.07 7.87
CA PHE A 100 -1.88 10.57 8.28
C PHE A 100 -1.96 11.82 9.15
N ALA A 101 -2.95 12.68 8.89
CA ALA A 101 -3.16 13.93 9.62
C ALA A 101 -4.35 13.88 10.59
N GLN A 102 -5.22 12.90 10.46
CA GLN A 102 -6.42 12.74 11.27
C GLN A 102 -6.27 11.56 12.22
N SER A 103 -7.04 11.57 13.31
CA SER A 103 -7.01 10.51 14.31
C SER A 103 -8.38 9.84 14.43
N LEU A 104 -8.37 8.52 14.67
CA LEU A 104 -9.59 7.79 15.00
C LEU A 104 -10.13 8.07 16.42
N ILE A 105 -9.33 8.68 17.29
CA ILE A 105 -9.67 8.85 18.71
C ILE A 105 -9.75 10.30 19.16
N SER A 106 -8.95 11.20 18.58
CA SER A 106 -8.96 12.60 18.99
C SER A 106 -10.00 13.44 18.23
N ARG A 107 -10.24 14.64 18.71
CA ARG A 107 -11.15 15.59 18.12
C ARG A 107 -10.72 15.96 16.71
N ARG A 108 -11.71 16.20 15.85
CA ARG A 108 -11.52 16.68 14.49
C ARG A 108 -12.06 18.08 14.35
N TYR A 109 -11.42 18.79 13.42
CA TYR A 109 -11.84 20.13 13.02
C TYR A 109 -12.01 20.14 11.52
N ASP A 110 -13.12 20.70 11.03
CA ASP A 110 -13.25 21.07 9.62
C ASP A 110 -12.74 22.50 9.44
N GLU A 111 -11.83 22.69 8.50
CA GLU A 111 -11.38 24.00 8.08
C GLU A 111 -12.15 24.40 6.82
N TYR A 112 -12.77 25.56 6.84
CA TYR A 112 -13.42 26.14 5.68
C TYR A 112 -13.17 27.64 5.59
N THR A 113 -13.23 28.16 4.37
CA THR A 113 -13.06 29.57 4.09
C THR A 113 -14.45 30.18 3.84
N LEU A 114 -14.81 31.18 4.60
CA LEU A 114 -16.02 31.94 4.39
C LEU A 114 -15.93 32.76 3.10
N PRO A 115 -17.09 33.28 2.56
CA PRO A 115 -17.08 34.07 1.34
C PRO A 115 -16.22 35.35 1.41
N ASP A 116 -16.02 35.89 2.61
CA ASP A 116 -15.15 37.05 2.86
C ASP A 116 -13.64 36.70 2.93
N GLY A 117 -13.28 35.43 2.73
CA GLY A 117 -11.91 34.95 2.81
C GLY A 117 -11.44 34.57 4.22
N THR A 118 -12.27 34.74 5.23
CA THR A 118 -11.93 34.35 6.62
C THR A 118 -11.87 32.83 6.73
N LYS A 119 -10.79 32.32 7.30
CA LYS A 119 -10.68 30.90 7.65
C LYS A 119 -11.33 30.64 8.99
N THR A 120 -12.15 29.64 9.03
CA THR A 120 -12.78 29.18 10.27
C THR A 120 -12.66 27.65 10.39
N CYS A 121 -12.90 27.14 11.58
CA CYS A 121 -12.93 25.69 11.83
C CYS A 121 -14.07 25.35 12.79
N HIS A 122 -14.68 24.20 12.56
CA HIS A 122 -15.70 23.62 13.42
C HIS A 122 -15.12 22.41 14.15
N GLU A 123 -15.22 22.41 15.47
CA GLU A 123 -14.85 21.25 16.30
C GLU A 123 -16.04 20.30 16.40
N HIS A 124 -15.84 19.08 15.92
CA HIS A 124 -16.89 18.06 15.95
C HIS A 124 -17.15 17.53 17.37
N THR A 125 -18.41 17.39 17.69
CA THR A 125 -18.88 16.63 18.87
C THR A 125 -18.54 15.14 18.73
N ALA A 126 -18.65 14.39 19.81
CA ALA A 126 -18.45 12.94 19.77
C ALA A 126 -19.45 12.24 18.83
N ALA A 127 -20.71 12.69 18.81
CA ALA A 127 -21.75 12.14 17.95
C ALA A 127 -21.46 12.42 16.46
N GLU A 128 -21.09 13.66 16.11
CA GLU A 128 -20.70 14.04 14.74
C GLU A 128 -19.49 13.22 14.27
N ARG A 129 -18.49 13.01 15.14
CA ARG A 129 -17.32 12.17 14.79
C ARG A 129 -17.72 10.72 14.51
N ALA A 130 -18.57 10.14 15.36
CA ALA A 130 -19.03 8.76 15.18
C ALA A 130 -19.77 8.60 13.86
N GLU A 131 -20.71 9.51 13.56
CA GLU A 131 -21.45 9.51 12.29
C GLU A 131 -20.53 9.74 11.10
N ASN A 132 -19.61 10.67 11.21
CA ASN A 132 -18.60 10.95 10.19
C ASN A 132 -17.76 9.71 9.88
N TYR A 133 -17.29 8.96 10.87
CA TYR A 133 -16.55 7.73 10.63
C TYR A 133 -17.44 6.66 10.00
N ARG A 134 -18.67 6.50 10.48
CA ARG A 134 -19.62 5.55 9.90
C ARG A 134 -19.83 5.80 8.41
N LEU A 135 -20.08 7.04 8.01
CA LEU A 135 -20.24 7.42 6.61
C LEU A 135 -18.96 7.21 5.78
N LEU A 136 -17.80 7.55 6.35
CA LEU A 136 -16.51 7.41 5.67
C LEU A 136 -16.15 5.96 5.41
N PHE A 137 -16.37 5.06 6.38
CA PHE A 137 -16.09 3.65 6.16
C PHE A 137 -17.14 2.98 5.27
N ALA A 138 -18.41 3.41 5.32
CA ALA A 138 -19.40 2.97 4.34
C ALA A 138 -19.02 3.35 2.90
N ASP A 139 -18.51 4.59 2.69
CA ASP A 139 -18.00 5.03 1.39
C ASP A 139 -16.74 4.25 0.97
N LEU A 140 -15.85 3.92 1.92
CA LEU A 140 -14.70 3.06 1.68
C LEU A 140 -15.12 1.69 1.11
N PHE A 141 -16.02 0.99 1.81
CA PHE A 141 -16.44 -0.34 1.40
C PHE A 141 -17.22 -0.33 0.08
N ALA A 142 -18.03 0.69 -0.17
CA ALA A 142 -18.68 0.91 -1.46
C ALA A 142 -17.65 1.11 -2.59
N THR A 143 -16.63 1.93 -2.34
CA THR A 143 -15.53 2.17 -3.31
C THR A 143 -14.72 0.90 -3.56
N MET A 144 -14.39 0.15 -2.52
CA MET A 144 -13.68 -1.13 -2.65
C MET A 144 -14.49 -2.12 -3.49
N LYS A 145 -15.81 -2.20 -3.29
CA LYS A 145 -16.70 -3.02 -4.09
C LYS A 145 -16.69 -2.59 -5.56
N THR A 146 -16.82 -1.30 -5.83
CA THR A 146 -16.84 -0.71 -7.17
C THR A 146 -15.58 -1.08 -7.97
N PHE A 147 -14.41 -0.98 -7.35
CA PHE A 147 -13.12 -1.26 -8.00
C PHE A 147 -12.59 -2.67 -7.75
N ASN A 148 -13.39 -3.56 -7.14
CA ASN A 148 -12.99 -4.92 -6.77
C ASN A 148 -11.68 -4.98 -5.95
N ALA A 149 -11.38 -3.94 -5.18
CA ALA A 149 -10.24 -3.90 -4.28
C ALA A 149 -10.52 -4.74 -3.03
N LYS A 150 -9.55 -5.54 -2.60
CA LYS A 150 -9.68 -6.43 -1.44
C LYS A 150 -8.97 -5.90 -0.20
N THR A 151 -8.16 -4.88 -0.35
CA THR A 151 -7.37 -4.28 0.72
C THR A 151 -7.61 -2.77 0.75
N ALA A 152 -7.81 -2.23 1.95
CA ALA A 152 -7.73 -0.80 2.20
C ALA A 152 -6.48 -0.46 3.01
N PHE A 153 -5.93 0.74 2.82
CA PHE A 153 -4.83 1.28 3.59
C PHE A 153 -5.34 2.34 4.58
N LEU A 154 -5.11 2.11 5.87
CA LEU A 154 -5.48 3.02 6.96
C LEU A 154 -4.27 3.37 7.82
N PRO A 155 -3.60 4.51 7.60
CA PRO A 155 -2.53 4.94 8.48
C PRO A 155 -3.10 5.40 9.83
N LEU A 156 -2.49 4.96 10.93
CA LEU A 156 -2.85 5.40 12.27
C LEU A 156 -1.97 6.61 12.65
N GLY A 157 -2.26 7.74 12.02
CA GLY A 157 -1.53 8.98 12.18
C GLY A 157 -2.27 10.04 12.98
N GLY A 158 -1.90 11.30 12.75
CA GLY A 158 -2.55 12.46 13.34
C GLY A 158 -2.21 12.70 14.82
N SER A 159 -2.98 13.59 15.44
CA SER A 159 -2.94 13.81 16.88
C SER A 159 -3.58 12.65 17.64
N GLY A 160 -3.30 12.51 18.93
CA GLY A 160 -3.88 11.44 19.75
C GLY A 160 -3.18 10.11 19.55
N ARG A 161 -1.87 10.12 19.50
CA ARG A 161 -1.04 8.92 19.42
C ARG A 161 -0.76 8.28 20.78
N GLU A 162 -1.49 8.65 21.80
CA GLU A 162 -1.41 8.09 23.15
C GLU A 162 -1.65 6.58 23.16
N TRP A 163 -2.34 6.06 22.16
CA TRP A 163 -2.52 4.63 21.93
C TRP A 163 -1.19 3.88 21.71
N GLN A 164 -0.11 4.59 21.32
CA GLN A 164 1.21 3.99 21.09
C GLN A 164 1.86 3.46 22.37
N SER A 165 1.33 3.81 23.55
CA SER A 165 1.72 3.19 24.83
C SER A 165 1.37 1.70 24.89
N GLY A 166 0.41 1.22 24.10
CA GLY A 166 -0.08 -0.15 24.11
C GLY A 166 -0.98 -0.49 25.29
N VAL A 167 -1.38 0.52 26.06
CA VAL A 167 -2.26 0.40 27.24
C VAL A 167 -3.06 1.69 27.49
N GLY A 168 -4.13 1.58 28.25
CA GLY A 168 -4.91 2.71 28.74
C GLY A 168 -6.03 3.16 27.78
N PRO A 169 -6.84 4.16 28.18
CA PRO A 169 -8.11 4.49 27.53
C PRO A 169 -8.00 4.84 26.04
N ALA A 170 -6.91 5.47 25.62
CA ALA A 170 -6.68 5.81 24.21
C ALA A 170 -6.42 4.54 23.38
N TYR A 171 -5.62 3.61 23.92
CA TYR A 171 -5.35 2.33 23.29
C TYR A 171 -6.62 1.45 23.21
N ASP A 172 -7.36 1.36 24.30
CA ASP A 172 -8.60 0.58 24.35
C ASP A 172 -9.63 1.16 23.35
N THR A 173 -9.74 2.48 23.28
CA THR A 173 -10.64 3.16 22.34
C THR A 173 -10.28 2.86 20.88
N ILE A 174 -9.01 2.89 20.51
CA ILE A 174 -8.62 2.61 19.13
C ILE A 174 -8.81 1.13 18.77
N CYS A 175 -8.51 0.21 19.70
CA CYS A 175 -8.72 -1.22 19.49
C CYS A 175 -10.22 -1.53 19.30
N THR A 176 -11.11 -0.96 20.12
CA THR A 176 -12.56 -1.10 19.97
C THR A 176 -13.05 -0.59 18.62
N ARG A 177 -12.61 0.61 18.18
CA ARG A 177 -13.00 1.15 16.88
C ARG A 177 -12.47 0.32 15.71
N LEU A 178 -11.25 -0.17 15.81
CA LEU A 178 -10.67 -1.03 14.78
C LEU A 178 -11.36 -2.40 14.77
N HIS A 179 -11.82 -2.92 15.91
CA HIS A 179 -12.66 -4.11 15.96
C HIS A 179 -13.93 -3.90 15.13
N ASP A 180 -14.70 -2.84 15.39
CA ASP A 180 -15.94 -2.54 14.67
C ASP A 180 -15.72 -2.37 13.17
N ILE A 181 -14.65 -1.67 12.78
CA ILE A 181 -14.25 -1.49 11.38
C ILE A 181 -13.88 -2.85 10.75
N GLY A 182 -13.17 -3.69 11.49
CA GLY A 182 -12.75 -5.01 11.04
C GLY A 182 -13.92 -5.97 10.83
N GLU A 183 -14.89 -5.98 11.74
CA GLU A 183 -16.11 -6.77 11.59
C GLU A 183 -16.93 -6.34 10.37
N GLU A 184 -17.00 -5.02 10.10
CA GLU A 184 -17.64 -4.53 8.89
C GLU A 184 -16.87 -4.92 7.63
N ALA A 185 -15.53 -4.79 7.64
CA ALA A 185 -14.67 -5.21 6.54
C ALA A 185 -14.86 -6.72 6.23
N ALA A 186 -14.91 -7.56 7.27
CA ALA A 186 -15.13 -8.99 7.13
C ALA A 186 -16.50 -9.31 6.49
N ARG A 187 -17.58 -8.58 6.86
CA ARG A 187 -18.89 -8.71 6.21
C ARG A 187 -18.85 -8.36 4.71
N HIS A 188 -18.00 -7.44 4.32
CA HIS A 188 -17.78 -7.10 2.90
C HIS A 188 -16.76 -8.01 2.17
N GLY A 189 -16.16 -8.97 2.86
CA GLY A 189 -15.14 -9.87 2.30
C GLY A 189 -13.86 -9.14 1.90
N VAL A 190 -13.48 -8.09 2.65
CA VAL A 190 -12.30 -7.25 2.44
C VAL A 190 -11.49 -7.11 3.73
N VAL A 191 -10.32 -6.50 3.63
CA VAL A 191 -9.41 -6.28 4.76
C VAL A 191 -9.02 -4.80 4.82
N VAL A 192 -9.04 -4.22 6.02
CA VAL A 192 -8.46 -2.92 6.30
C VAL A 192 -7.06 -3.13 6.90
N GLY A 193 -6.06 -2.71 6.16
CA GLY A 193 -4.66 -2.76 6.56
C GLY A 193 -4.26 -1.52 7.35
N ILE A 194 -3.90 -1.68 8.61
CA ILE A 194 -3.44 -0.57 9.45
C ILE A 194 -1.92 -0.40 9.36
N ARG A 195 -1.46 0.85 9.25
CA ARG A 195 -0.06 1.23 9.41
C ARG A 195 0.13 1.83 10.80
N THR A 196 0.78 1.09 11.68
CA THR A 196 1.02 1.51 13.06
C THR A 196 2.31 2.34 13.21
N ALA A 197 3.28 2.14 12.32
CA ALA A 197 4.67 2.58 12.43
C ALA A 197 5.42 2.05 13.67
N MET A 198 4.82 1.08 14.38
CA MET A 198 5.36 0.46 15.58
C MET A 198 6.10 -0.85 15.26
N PRO A 199 6.94 -1.36 16.19
CA PRO A 199 7.58 -2.68 16.03
C PRO A 199 6.58 -3.81 15.78
N ALA A 200 7.05 -4.90 15.18
CA ALA A 200 6.20 -6.04 14.83
C ALA A 200 5.54 -6.67 16.05
N GLU A 201 6.23 -6.76 17.17
CA GLU A 201 5.72 -7.31 18.43
C GLU A 201 4.54 -6.47 18.98
N PHE A 202 4.65 -5.15 18.92
CA PHE A 202 3.56 -4.23 19.27
C PHE A 202 2.37 -4.43 18.31
N SER A 203 2.66 -4.51 17.02
CA SER A 203 1.61 -4.70 16.00
C SER A 203 0.88 -6.04 16.17
N LEU A 204 1.57 -7.11 16.59
CA LEU A 204 0.94 -8.39 16.92
C LEU A 204 0.00 -8.26 18.12
N LYS A 205 0.51 -7.68 19.24
CA LYS A 205 -0.33 -7.43 20.42
C LYS A 205 -1.58 -6.64 20.04
N MET A 206 -1.42 -5.57 19.25
CA MET A 206 -2.55 -4.73 18.84
C MET A 206 -3.56 -5.51 17.99
N LEU A 207 -3.12 -6.38 17.08
CA LEU A 207 -4.04 -7.25 16.31
C LEU A 207 -4.79 -8.25 17.21
N ASP A 208 -4.11 -8.83 18.20
CA ASP A 208 -4.72 -9.75 19.15
C ASP A 208 -5.76 -9.01 20.02
N ASP A 209 -5.47 -7.78 20.45
CA ASP A 209 -6.41 -6.95 21.24
C ASP A 209 -7.59 -6.43 20.39
N ILE A 210 -7.38 -6.14 19.11
CA ILE A 210 -8.45 -5.79 18.16
C ILE A 210 -9.38 -6.99 17.93
N ASN A 211 -8.83 -8.20 17.87
CA ASN A 211 -9.56 -9.45 17.71
C ASN A 211 -10.56 -9.44 16.54
N SER A 212 -10.12 -9.10 15.34
CA SER A 212 -10.89 -9.17 14.10
C SER A 212 -10.04 -9.58 12.90
N ASP A 213 -10.53 -10.54 12.11
CA ASP A 213 -9.87 -11.00 10.88
C ASP A 213 -9.92 -9.95 9.76
N GLY A 214 -10.82 -8.96 9.86
CA GLY A 214 -10.93 -7.86 8.92
C GLY A 214 -9.84 -6.79 9.05
N ILE A 215 -9.03 -6.84 10.13
CA ILE A 215 -7.88 -5.94 10.35
C ILE A 215 -6.58 -6.71 10.18
N LYS A 216 -5.66 -6.16 9.40
CA LYS A 216 -4.29 -6.68 9.23
C LYS A 216 -3.27 -5.55 9.19
N ILE A 217 -2.00 -5.89 9.16
CA ILE A 217 -0.91 -4.90 9.04
C ILE A 217 -0.69 -4.56 7.56
N TYR A 218 -0.73 -3.28 7.27
CA TYR A 218 -0.18 -2.71 6.05
C TYR A 218 1.26 -2.30 6.35
N TYR A 219 2.22 -3.19 6.07
CA TYR A 219 3.60 -3.01 6.48
C TYR A 219 4.30 -1.93 5.62
N ASN A 220 5.19 -1.14 6.22
CA ASN A 220 5.95 -0.12 5.50
C ASN A 220 7.44 -0.23 5.83
N PHE A 221 8.28 -0.36 4.82
CA PHE A 221 9.75 -0.45 5.00
C PHE A 221 10.35 0.81 5.61
N GLN A 222 9.80 1.98 5.28
CA GLN A 222 10.27 3.26 5.81
C GLN A 222 10.19 3.29 7.34
N ASP A 223 9.12 2.77 7.93
CA ASP A 223 8.94 2.79 9.39
C ASP A 223 10.03 2.02 10.10
N ALA A 224 10.40 0.84 9.60
CA ALA A 224 11.50 0.05 10.16
C ALA A 224 12.86 0.75 9.95
N CYS A 225 13.08 1.38 8.79
CA CYS A 225 14.29 2.16 8.54
C CYS A 225 14.41 3.35 9.49
N ASP A 226 13.31 4.06 9.74
CA ASP A 226 13.30 5.22 10.64
C ASP A 226 13.56 4.79 12.09
N ARG A 227 12.95 3.70 12.55
CA ARG A 227 13.26 3.13 13.87
C ARG A 227 14.72 2.68 13.99
N PHE A 228 15.26 2.02 12.96
CA PHE A 228 16.67 1.63 12.94
C PHE A 228 17.59 2.85 13.07
N LYS A 229 17.32 3.93 12.32
CA LYS A 229 18.07 5.20 12.40
C LYS A 229 17.93 5.88 13.75
N ALA A 230 16.78 5.75 14.39
CA ALA A 230 16.54 6.26 15.76
C ALA A 230 17.21 5.43 16.87
N GLY A 231 17.92 4.35 16.51
CA GLY A 231 18.59 3.47 17.49
C GLY A 231 17.69 2.35 18.04
N GLU A 232 16.46 2.21 17.54
CA GLU A 232 15.51 1.17 17.95
C GLU A 232 15.73 -0.11 17.13
N ALA A 233 16.97 -0.59 17.10
CA ALA A 233 17.36 -1.69 16.21
C ALA A 233 16.94 -3.08 16.71
N HIS A 234 16.53 -3.24 17.97
CA HIS A 234 16.12 -4.52 18.57
C HIS A 234 17.08 -5.69 18.25
N GLY A 235 18.40 -5.39 18.29
CA GLY A 235 19.47 -6.34 17.99
C GLY A 235 19.77 -6.55 16.50
N ALA A 236 19.08 -5.86 15.57
CA ALA A 236 19.42 -5.90 14.15
C ALA A 236 20.68 -5.07 13.84
N LYS A 237 21.51 -5.56 12.92
CA LYS A 237 22.76 -4.90 12.49
C LYS A 237 22.55 -3.95 11.30
N SER A 238 21.37 -3.98 10.67
CA SER A 238 20.99 -3.10 9.56
C SER A 238 19.48 -2.94 9.49
N ALA A 239 18.99 -1.88 8.84
CA ALA A 239 17.56 -1.69 8.60
C ALA A 239 16.95 -2.85 7.81
N THR A 240 17.63 -3.38 6.80
CA THR A 240 17.20 -4.59 6.08
C THR A 240 17.02 -5.80 7.00
N GLN A 241 17.95 -6.00 7.95
CA GLN A 241 17.82 -7.11 8.90
C GLN A 241 16.62 -6.91 9.84
N LEU A 242 16.36 -5.68 10.27
CA LEU A 242 15.16 -5.34 11.05
C LEU A 242 13.88 -5.62 10.26
N ILE A 243 13.80 -5.14 9.02
CA ILE A 243 12.67 -5.42 8.11
C ILE A 243 12.45 -6.94 7.97
N CYS A 244 13.50 -7.70 7.70
CA CYS A 244 13.41 -9.15 7.54
C CYS A 244 12.91 -9.85 8.81
N LYS A 245 13.38 -9.42 9.99
CA LYS A 245 12.93 -9.94 11.28
C LYS A 245 11.46 -9.64 11.50
N GLU A 246 11.02 -8.41 11.30
CA GLU A 246 9.62 -7.99 11.48
C GLU A 246 8.67 -8.71 10.51
N LEU A 247 9.05 -8.86 9.23
CA LEU A 247 8.27 -9.63 8.26
C LEU A 247 8.09 -11.10 8.69
N GLN A 248 9.13 -11.72 9.27
CA GLN A 248 9.06 -13.09 9.79
C GLN A 248 8.19 -13.17 11.05
N THR A 249 8.29 -12.20 11.95
CA THR A 249 7.49 -12.10 13.17
C THR A 249 6.00 -11.94 12.85
N LEU A 250 5.63 -11.06 11.94
CA LEU A 250 4.25 -10.85 11.50
C LEU A 250 3.71 -12.06 10.72
N GLY A 251 4.52 -12.59 9.80
CA GLY A 251 4.10 -13.66 8.91
C GLY A 251 3.01 -13.24 7.91
N THR A 252 2.82 -14.04 6.86
CA THR A 252 1.95 -13.68 5.73
C THR A 252 0.47 -13.53 6.10
N ARG A 253 -0.02 -14.20 7.16
CA ARG A 253 -1.43 -14.13 7.54
C ARG A 253 -1.83 -12.78 8.13
N ARG A 254 -0.88 -12.08 8.75
CA ARG A 254 -1.11 -10.79 9.40
C ARG A 254 -0.74 -9.58 8.53
N ILE A 255 -0.06 -9.80 7.41
CA ILE A 255 0.30 -8.76 6.45
C ILE A 255 -0.67 -8.80 5.28
N CYS A 256 -1.43 -7.74 5.04
CA CYS A 256 -2.31 -7.64 3.86
C CYS A 256 -1.57 -7.10 2.64
N GLN A 257 -0.75 -6.06 2.83
CA GLN A 257 -0.01 -5.41 1.74
C GLN A 257 1.25 -4.73 2.29
N ILE A 258 2.19 -4.39 1.40
CA ILE A 258 3.47 -3.79 1.79
C ILE A 258 3.72 -2.52 0.99
N HIS A 259 3.91 -1.40 1.69
CA HIS A 259 4.47 -0.18 1.13
C HIS A 259 5.99 -0.27 1.02
N VAL A 260 6.48 0.03 -0.17
CA VAL A 260 7.89 0.13 -0.49
C VAL A 260 8.23 1.59 -0.75
N SER A 261 9.09 2.15 0.07
CA SER A 261 9.57 3.53 -0.06
C SER A 261 11.08 3.54 0.03
N ASN A 262 11.73 4.38 -0.76
CA ASN A 262 13.14 4.66 -0.54
C ASN A 262 13.32 5.65 0.63
N THR A 263 14.42 5.51 1.36
CA THR A 263 14.63 6.21 2.63
C THR A 263 15.30 7.57 2.49
N ASP A 264 16.24 7.72 1.55
CA ASP A 264 17.14 8.87 1.50
C ASP A 264 17.22 9.52 0.12
N SER A 265 16.15 10.00 -0.42
CA SER A 265 16.23 10.82 -1.64
C SER A 265 16.99 10.18 -2.82
N VAL A 266 17.18 8.87 -2.79
CA VAL A 266 17.75 8.04 -3.86
C VAL A 266 16.76 6.94 -4.21
N THR A 267 16.79 6.43 -5.44
CA THR A 267 15.92 5.31 -5.83
C THR A 267 16.30 4.02 -5.09
N LEU A 268 15.39 3.06 -4.99
CA LEU A 268 15.57 1.82 -4.22
C LEU A 268 16.83 1.04 -4.60
N ARG A 269 17.26 1.10 -5.86
CA ARG A 269 18.49 0.44 -6.32
C ARG A 269 19.74 0.96 -5.62
N HIS A 270 19.71 2.19 -5.18
CA HIS A 270 20.85 2.90 -4.57
C HIS A 270 20.60 3.23 -3.10
N ASP A 271 19.53 2.73 -2.51
CA ASP A 271 19.20 2.98 -1.11
C ASP A 271 20.14 2.17 -0.20
N PRO A 272 20.94 2.82 0.67
CA PRO A 272 21.91 2.13 1.51
C PRO A 272 21.28 1.33 2.66
N TYR A 273 20.00 1.54 2.93
CA TYR A 273 19.29 0.90 4.05
C TYR A 273 18.45 -0.30 3.62
N ILE A 274 18.14 -0.42 2.31
CA ILE A 274 17.19 -1.41 1.79
C ILE A 274 17.85 -2.34 0.77
N ASP A 275 18.19 -3.56 1.19
CA ASP A 275 18.60 -4.65 0.31
C ASP A 275 17.37 -5.47 -0.14
N MET A 276 16.79 -5.10 -1.29
CA MET A 276 15.61 -5.77 -1.84
C MET A 276 15.83 -7.26 -2.16
N PRO A 277 16.98 -7.72 -2.68
CA PRO A 277 17.29 -9.14 -2.80
C PRO A 277 17.18 -9.93 -1.48
N ALA A 278 17.66 -9.39 -0.36
CA ALA A 278 17.54 -10.02 0.96
C ALA A 278 16.08 -10.05 1.43
N ILE A 279 15.35 -8.94 1.25
CA ILE A 279 13.93 -8.84 1.59
C ILE A 279 13.11 -9.83 0.74
N ARG A 280 13.39 -9.97 -0.56
CA ARG A 280 12.73 -10.97 -1.42
C ARG A 280 12.88 -12.39 -0.88
N LYS A 281 14.08 -12.77 -0.41
CA LYS A 281 14.31 -14.10 0.20
C LYS A 281 13.39 -14.31 1.40
N THR A 282 13.24 -13.28 2.24
CA THR A 282 12.36 -13.31 3.40
C THR A 282 10.90 -13.42 3.00
N LEU A 283 10.43 -12.60 2.05
CA LEU A 283 9.05 -12.66 1.54
C LEU A 283 8.73 -14.03 0.94
N LYS A 284 9.67 -14.63 0.20
CA LYS A 284 9.55 -16.01 -0.31
C LYS A 284 9.44 -17.02 0.84
N LYS A 285 10.27 -16.90 1.88
CA LYS A 285 10.27 -17.79 3.05
C LYS A 285 8.92 -17.77 3.79
N ILE A 286 8.33 -16.59 3.97
CA ILE A 286 7.02 -16.47 4.61
C ILE A 286 5.85 -16.72 3.65
N LYS A 287 6.11 -17.02 2.37
CA LYS A 287 5.12 -17.28 1.32
C LYS A 287 4.18 -16.08 1.07
N TYR A 288 4.72 -14.86 1.13
CA TYR A 288 3.96 -13.66 0.85
C TYR A 288 3.56 -13.60 -0.63
N LYS A 289 2.27 -13.32 -0.90
CA LYS A 289 1.69 -13.26 -2.26
C LYS A 289 0.97 -11.93 -2.56
N GLY A 290 1.01 -10.97 -1.62
CA GLY A 290 0.35 -9.68 -1.78
C GLY A 290 1.10 -8.74 -2.72
N TRP A 291 0.59 -7.52 -2.84
CA TRP A 291 1.20 -6.45 -3.63
C TRP A 291 2.39 -5.81 -2.91
N LEU A 292 3.35 -5.36 -3.69
CA LEU A 292 4.33 -4.37 -3.27
C LEU A 292 3.93 -3.02 -3.88
N THR A 293 3.61 -2.07 -3.03
CA THR A 293 3.12 -0.75 -3.44
C THR A 293 4.19 0.30 -3.24
N VAL A 294 4.65 0.90 -4.33
CA VAL A 294 5.61 1.99 -4.29
C VAL A 294 4.89 3.24 -3.79
N GLU A 295 5.09 3.57 -2.50
CA GLU A 295 4.49 4.73 -1.87
C GLU A 295 5.28 5.99 -2.19
N ARG A 296 6.58 5.98 -1.92
CA ARG A 296 7.46 7.12 -2.15
C ARG A 296 8.57 6.75 -3.10
N SER A 297 8.72 7.56 -4.15
CA SER A 297 9.85 7.51 -5.08
C SER A 297 10.40 8.92 -5.22
N ARG A 298 11.53 9.18 -4.59
CA ARG A 298 12.13 10.51 -4.59
C ARG A 298 13.63 10.41 -4.83
N ASN A 299 14.11 11.21 -5.77
CA ASN A 299 15.53 11.41 -5.97
C ASN A 299 15.84 12.89 -5.68
N ALA A 300 16.74 13.19 -4.74
CA ALA A 300 17.08 14.55 -4.36
C ALA A 300 17.63 15.39 -5.51
N LYS A 301 18.30 14.74 -6.46
CA LYS A 301 18.87 15.39 -7.65
C LYS A 301 17.83 15.75 -8.70
N ASP A 302 16.66 15.10 -8.68
CA ASP A 302 15.59 15.31 -9.67
C ASP A 302 14.19 15.04 -9.05
N VAL A 303 13.85 15.84 -8.05
CA VAL A 303 12.61 15.67 -7.24
C VAL A 303 11.34 15.78 -8.08
N ARG A 304 11.39 16.58 -9.18
CA ARG A 304 10.22 16.84 -10.03
C ARG A 304 9.95 15.74 -11.05
N ASN A 305 10.91 14.87 -11.29
CA ASN A 305 10.79 13.75 -12.22
C ASN A 305 10.02 12.57 -11.60
N VAL A 306 8.76 12.78 -11.30
CA VAL A 306 7.89 11.76 -10.71
C VAL A 306 7.88 10.49 -11.56
N ARG A 307 7.74 10.63 -12.90
CA ARG A 307 7.71 9.49 -13.82
C ARG A 307 9.03 8.69 -13.78
N GLY A 308 10.18 9.35 -13.85
CA GLY A 308 11.49 8.71 -13.81
C GLY A 308 11.73 8.02 -12.47
N ASN A 309 11.48 8.71 -11.37
CA ASN A 309 11.71 8.18 -10.02
C ASN A 309 10.84 6.95 -9.72
N PHE A 310 9.55 6.98 -10.06
CA PHE A 310 8.68 5.81 -9.91
C PHE A 310 9.06 4.69 -10.88
N GLY A 311 9.39 5.04 -12.14
CA GLY A 311 9.82 4.09 -13.16
C GLY A 311 11.07 3.31 -12.77
N ASP A 312 12.08 3.99 -12.21
CA ASP A 312 13.31 3.35 -11.71
C ASP A 312 13.02 2.34 -10.60
N ASN A 313 12.16 2.72 -9.64
CA ASN A 313 11.79 1.83 -8.53
C ASN A 313 10.97 0.63 -9.01
N VAL A 314 9.99 0.85 -9.90
CA VAL A 314 9.19 -0.23 -10.48
C VAL A 314 10.07 -1.18 -11.28
N ALA A 315 10.95 -0.66 -12.15
CA ALA A 315 11.87 -1.48 -12.95
C ALA A 315 12.80 -2.32 -12.06
N TYR A 316 13.36 -1.71 -11.02
CA TYR A 316 14.20 -2.43 -10.07
C TYR A 316 13.45 -3.53 -9.32
N LEU A 317 12.25 -3.25 -8.84
CA LEU A 317 11.43 -4.25 -8.16
C LEU A 317 11.06 -5.40 -9.10
N LYS A 318 10.67 -5.12 -10.34
CA LYS A 318 10.38 -6.17 -11.33
C LYS A 318 11.62 -7.05 -11.61
N GLU A 319 12.78 -6.45 -11.73
CA GLU A 319 14.05 -7.19 -11.87
C GLU A 319 14.30 -8.10 -10.65
N VAL A 320 14.25 -7.53 -9.44
CA VAL A 320 14.46 -8.28 -8.20
C VAL A 320 13.48 -9.42 -8.05
N PHE A 321 12.19 -9.20 -8.31
CA PHE A 321 11.14 -10.21 -8.13
C PHE A 321 10.93 -11.10 -9.36
N LYS A 322 11.64 -10.87 -10.46
CA LYS A 322 11.52 -11.60 -11.73
C LYS A 322 10.10 -11.58 -12.29
N LEU A 323 9.46 -10.41 -12.23
CA LEU A 323 8.13 -10.22 -12.78
C LEU A 323 8.20 -9.90 -14.28
N PRO A 324 7.18 -10.30 -15.07
CA PRO A 324 7.13 -10.01 -16.49
C PRO A 324 6.98 -8.50 -16.76
N ASP A 325 7.46 -8.08 -17.91
CA ASP A 325 7.15 -6.75 -18.46
C ASP A 325 5.72 -6.75 -19.00
N ASN A 326 4.95 -5.68 -18.72
CA ASN A 326 3.56 -5.53 -19.16
C ASN A 326 3.42 -5.04 -20.61
N GLY A 327 4.39 -5.34 -21.48
CA GLY A 327 4.38 -4.96 -22.89
C GLY A 327 4.56 -3.46 -23.14
N CYS A 328 5.08 -2.70 -22.18
CA CYS A 328 5.48 -1.33 -22.40
C CYS A 328 6.77 -1.31 -23.24
N SER A 329 6.68 -0.87 -24.49
CA SER A 329 7.85 -0.62 -25.32
C SER A 329 8.71 0.44 -24.61
N ARG A 330 9.87 0.03 -24.13
CA ARG A 330 10.89 0.97 -23.65
C ARG A 330 11.16 1.94 -24.82
N HIS A 331 10.70 3.19 -24.71
CA HIS A 331 11.27 4.25 -25.51
C HIS A 331 12.75 4.28 -25.12
N LYS A 332 13.59 3.68 -25.97
CA LYS A 332 15.03 3.91 -25.96
C LYS A 332 15.18 5.39 -26.20
N GLY A 333 15.31 6.17 -25.13
CA GLY A 333 15.73 7.55 -25.20
C GLY A 333 17.07 7.56 -25.89
N GLY A 334 17.08 7.92 -27.16
CA GLY A 334 18.30 8.08 -27.93
C GLY A 334 19.12 9.19 -27.30
N GLU A 335 20.22 8.84 -26.68
CA GLU A 335 21.38 9.73 -26.60
C GLU A 335 21.80 10.08 -28.03
N LYS A 336 21.24 11.15 -28.59
CA LYS A 336 21.88 11.85 -29.67
C LYS A 336 23.04 12.64 -29.08
N ALA A 337 24.21 12.03 -29.08
CA ALA A 337 25.46 12.74 -28.98
C ALA A 337 25.44 13.86 -30.03
N LYS A 338 25.38 15.12 -29.58
CA LYS A 338 25.75 16.26 -30.41
C LYS A 338 27.24 16.12 -30.65
N LYS A 339 27.63 15.66 -31.84
CA LYS A 339 28.93 15.93 -32.41
C LYS A 339 28.89 17.39 -32.85
N ASN A 340 29.86 18.12 -32.34
CA ASN A 340 30.20 19.48 -32.73
C ASN A 340 30.54 19.57 -34.23
N GLU A 341 30.04 20.58 -34.84
CA GLU A 341 30.79 21.45 -35.77
C GLU A 341 30.59 22.90 -35.35
#